data_a81e642d1bc0632303f4d41c022be10e
#
_entry.id   a81e642d1bc0632303f4d41c022be10e
#
_cell.length_a   1.000
_cell.length_b   1.000
_cell.length_c   1.000
_cell.angle_alpha   90.00
_cell.angle_beta   90.00
_cell.angle_gamma   90.00
#
_symmetry.space_group_name_H-M   'P 1'
#
loop_
_entity.id
_entity.type
_entity.pdbx_description
1 polymer ?
#
loop_
_entity_poly.entity_id
_entity_poly.type
_entity_poly.pdbx_seq_one_letter_code
_entity_poly.pdbx_strand_id
1 'polypeptide(L)'
;MKNLKEGLYDIANRGSVRDGGALKINDSGKTWGNLPAIAAVLMTLAASLLTLPFEARAQELLSVSGPEKFSEGEKSLLAGIKPKWAIDDTKWVTAGIGFRGSGRWMENKAADRFDGGFLIDNARVYVNGQVHQYVKFELNTECFFCNNTQPGANPKMSYNILDAIGKLEFNRYFNIWGGRMLVPTERGELSGPFFQATHDAFKTPFFSQDFSTKFGNGGAGRYGRDDGGTFWGSIEPGFIKGTLGYAAGVYRGLTSSPGFGPNQGDNPLWAGRVTYNFLNPEKNPGYYTSSTYFGKAGDILALAFGASYQKHGAGSFAHRSDFLGLVGDLLFEKVLPRNLGVTTVNAEYKQFYANFSPAAFSNPDCFCMFDGKSWTVTGLYLIPAKVGVGRFQPYGRFTSVQPNHSSNREEIEGGVNYIIDGFNARISAYYQHGDLATKGLNYAPGVTGGKVDVFKLSFQLQM
;
A
#
# COMPACT_ATOMS: atom_id res chain seq x y z
N MET A 1 28.26 13.19 12.32
CA MET A 1 27.31 14.15 11.71
C MET A 1 27.74 14.66 10.32
N LYS A 2 29.00 14.64 9.94
CA LYS A 2 29.44 15.05 8.58
C LYS A 2 29.06 14.05 7.47
N ASN A 3 29.04 12.76 7.75
CA ASN A 3 28.86 11.71 6.74
C ASN A 3 27.40 11.43 6.33
N LEU A 4 26.40 11.98 7.03
CA LEU A 4 24.98 11.83 6.64
C LEU A 4 24.53 12.91 5.64
N LYS A 5 25.19 14.06 5.62
CA LYS A 5 24.92 15.11 4.63
C LYS A 5 25.35 14.71 3.22
N GLU A 6 26.42 13.93 3.09
CA GLU A 6 26.93 13.49 1.79
C GLU A 6 26.05 12.40 1.14
N GLY A 7 25.46 11.51 1.92
CA GLY A 7 24.63 10.42 1.38
C GLY A 7 23.28 10.87 0.79
N LEU A 8 22.67 11.92 1.33
CA LEU A 8 21.42 12.48 0.80
C LEU A 8 21.66 13.44 -0.37
N TYR A 9 22.81 14.11 -0.38
CA TYR A 9 23.20 15.01 -1.46
C TYR A 9 23.63 14.25 -2.73
N ASP A 10 24.26 13.07 -2.57
CA ASP A 10 24.72 12.24 -3.69
C ASP A 10 23.57 11.56 -4.46
N ILE A 11 22.43 11.28 -3.81
CA ILE A 11 21.25 10.74 -4.49
C ILE A 11 20.55 11.83 -5.33
N ALA A 12 20.65 13.09 -4.92
CA ALA A 12 20.07 14.23 -5.63
C ALA A 12 20.91 14.72 -6.83
N ASN A 13 22.25 14.55 -6.77
CA ASN A 13 23.16 15.24 -7.69
C ASN A 13 23.75 14.39 -8.83
N ARG A 14 23.45 13.10 -8.95
CA ARG A 14 23.99 12.27 -10.06
C ARG A 14 23.16 12.32 -11.36
N GLY A 15 22.34 13.34 -11.57
CA GLY A 15 21.51 13.52 -12.75
C GLY A 15 21.83 14.77 -13.61
N SER A 16 22.87 15.55 -13.32
CA SER A 16 23.17 16.74 -14.12
C SER A 16 24.30 16.50 -15.13
N VAL A 17 23.96 16.19 -16.35
CA VAL A 17 24.83 16.38 -17.50
C VAL A 17 24.57 17.80 -18.02
N ARG A 18 25.64 18.61 -18.06
CA ARG A 18 25.66 19.90 -18.72
C ARG A 18 25.54 19.70 -20.23
N ASP A 19 24.59 20.36 -20.86
CA ASP A 19 24.84 20.96 -22.17
C ASP A 19 23.92 22.15 -22.37
N GLY A 20 24.55 23.26 -22.76
CA GLY A 20 23.89 24.53 -23.02
C GLY A 20 23.25 24.55 -24.41
N GLY A 21 21.95 24.71 -24.44
CA GLY A 21 21.19 24.96 -25.67
C GLY A 21 19.90 25.68 -25.33
N ALA A 22 19.85 26.98 -25.62
CA ALA A 22 18.64 27.77 -25.48
C ALA A 22 17.55 27.26 -26.43
N LEU A 23 16.51 26.64 -25.92
CA LEU A 23 15.32 26.26 -26.66
C LEU A 23 14.18 27.21 -26.33
N LYS A 24 13.71 27.88 -27.37
CA LYS A 24 12.52 28.73 -27.40
C LYS A 24 11.30 27.91 -26.99
N ILE A 25 10.62 28.38 -25.97
CA ILE A 25 9.32 27.87 -25.56
C ILE A 25 8.29 28.26 -26.60
N ASN A 26 7.75 27.28 -27.29
CA ASN A 26 6.59 27.47 -28.16
C ASN A 26 5.35 27.07 -27.35
N ASP A 27 4.55 28.06 -27.04
CA ASP A 27 3.32 27.99 -26.29
C ASP A 27 2.24 27.37 -27.19
N SER A 28 2.00 26.07 -27.10
CA SER A 28 0.82 25.45 -27.68
C SER A 28 -0.05 24.88 -26.58
N GLY A 29 -1.02 25.70 -26.15
CA GLY A 29 -2.10 25.33 -25.22
C GLY A 29 -2.86 24.09 -25.73
N LYS A 30 -2.65 22.97 -25.11
CA LYS A 30 -3.56 21.83 -25.16
C LYS A 30 -4.18 21.63 -23.80
N THR A 31 -5.38 22.15 -23.68
CA THR A 31 -6.31 21.90 -22.57
C THR A 31 -6.66 20.41 -22.54
N TRP A 32 -6.24 19.72 -21.51
CA TRP A 32 -6.64 18.34 -21.22
C TRP A 32 -8.05 18.33 -20.61
N GLY A 33 -9.07 18.41 -21.50
CA GLY A 33 -10.50 18.42 -21.16
C GLY A 33 -11.13 17.06 -20.84
N ASN A 34 -10.40 15.98 -20.53
CA ASN A 34 -10.98 14.64 -20.48
C ASN A 34 -10.84 13.89 -19.14
N LEU A 35 -10.37 14.51 -18.07
CA LEU A 35 -10.34 13.89 -16.74
C LEU A 35 -11.75 13.63 -16.13
N PRO A 36 -12.79 14.47 -16.37
CA PRO A 36 -14.15 14.10 -15.99
C PRO A 36 -14.69 12.89 -16.74
N ALA A 37 -14.21 12.64 -17.96
CA ALA A 37 -14.69 11.52 -18.78
C ALA A 37 -14.21 10.15 -18.26
N ILE A 38 -13.00 10.04 -17.75
CA ILE A 38 -12.49 8.76 -17.19
C ILE A 38 -13.16 8.45 -15.85
N ALA A 39 -13.34 9.45 -15.00
CA ALA A 39 -14.12 9.31 -13.78
C ALA A 39 -15.60 9.00 -14.10
N ALA A 40 -16.18 9.63 -15.12
CA ALA A 40 -17.52 9.36 -15.60
C ALA A 40 -17.64 7.97 -16.24
N VAL A 41 -16.64 7.47 -16.96
CA VAL A 41 -16.61 6.10 -17.52
C VAL A 41 -16.48 5.07 -16.40
N LEU A 42 -15.69 5.32 -15.36
CA LEU A 42 -15.62 4.44 -14.19
C LEU A 42 -16.91 4.49 -13.35
N MET A 43 -17.53 5.65 -13.22
CA MET A 43 -18.85 5.78 -12.58
C MET A 43 -19.99 5.22 -13.45
N THR A 44 -19.93 5.36 -14.76
CA THR A 44 -20.92 4.75 -15.66
C THR A 44 -20.76 3.26 -15.78
N LEU A 45 -19.56 2.70 -15.73
CA LEU A 45 -19.33 1.26 -15.60
C LEU A 45 -19.82 0.74 -14.25
N ALA A 46 -19.60 1.44 -13.16
CA ALA A 46 -20.19 1.11 -11.86
C ALA A 46 -21.71 1.27 -11.88
N ALA A 47 -22.24 2.31 -12.48
CA ALA A 47 -23.68 2.57 -12.59
C ALA A 47 -24.38 1.62 -13.56
N SER A 48 -23.77 1.26 -14.68
CA SER A 48 -24.34 0.26 -15.62
C SER A 48 -24.32 -1.16 -15.06
N LEU A 49 -23.41 -1.46 -14.13
CA LEU A 49 -23.46 -2.70 -13.34
C LEU A 49 -24.57 -2.66 -12.27
N LEU A 50 -25.00 -1.46 -11.85
CA LEU A 50 -26.08 -1.25 -10.89
C LEU A 50 -27.48 -1.17 -11.55
N THR A 51 -27.59 -0.89 -12.85
CA THR A 51 -28.86 -0.74 -13.59
C THR A 51 -29.36 -2.01 -14.30
N LEU A 52 -28.64 -3.11 -14.21
CA LEU A 52 -29.20 -4.41 -14.59
C LEU A 52 -30.33 -4.77 -13.62
N PRO A 53 -31.48 -5.31 -14.07
CA PRO A 53 -32.61 -5.64 -13.19
C PRO A 53 -32.20 -6.73 -12.19
N PHE A 54 -31.75 -6.28 -11.04
CA PHE A 54 -31.02 -7.05 -10.04
C PHE A 54 -31.93 -7.94 -9.18
N GLU A 55 -33.24 -7.63 -9.09
CA GLU A 55 -34.12 -8.29 -8.14
C GLU A 55 -34.64 -9.68 -8.57
N ALA A 56 -34.78 -9.93 -9.86
CA ALA A 56 -35.33 -11.23 -10.34
C ALA A 56 -34.25 -12.30 -10.58
N ARG A 57 -33.00 -11.92 -10.85
CA ARG A 57 -31.88 -12.86 -11.09
C ARG A 57 -31.02 -13.16 -9.87
N ALA A 58 -31.03 -12.33 -8.87
CA ALA A 58 -30.24 -12.56 -7.65
C ALA A 58 -30.83 -13.75 -6.84
N GLN A 59 -32.13 -13.91 -6.81
CA GLN A 59 -32.77 -15.06 -6.14
C GLN A 59 -32.60 -16.38 -6.91
N GLU A 60 -32.58 -16.35 -8.22
CA GLU A 60 -32.36 -17.52 -9.04
C GLU A 60 -30.89 -17.95 -9.11
N LEU A 61 -29.96 -16.99 -9.06
CA LEU A 61 -28.52 -17.24 -8.96
C LEU A 61 -28.06 -17.66 -7.54
N LEU A 62 -28.84 -17.31 -6.50
CA LEU A 62 -28.57 -17.75 -5.12
C LEU A 62 -29.15 -19.18 -4.86
N SER A 63 -30.00 -19.70 -5.74
CA SER A 63 -30.56 -21.05 -5.62
C SER A 63 -29.79 -22.13 -6.41
N VAL A 64 -28.86 -21.73 -7.27
CA VAL A 64 -27.98 -22.68 -7.97
C VAL A 64 -26.70 -22.82 -7.16
N SER A 65 -26.64 -23.89 -6.35
CA SER A 65 -25.48 -24.42 -5.63
C SER A 65 -24.58 -23.32 -5.09
N GLY A 66 -24.55 -23.18 -3.77
CA GLY A 66 -23.57 -22.32 -3.10
C GLY A 66 -22.18 -22.51 -3.71
N PRO A 67 -21.28 -21.52 -3.65
CA PRO A 67 -19.98 -21.59 -4.31
C PRO A 67 -19.43 -22.99 -4.06
N GLU A 68 -19.19 -23.75 -5.15
CA GLU A 68 -18.41 -24.97 -5.00
C GLU A 68 -17.22 -24.54 -4.18
N LYS A 69 -17.17 -24.98 -2.94
CA LYS A 69 -16.08 -24.75 -2.04
C LYS A 69 -14.85 -25.10 -2.84
N PHE A 70 -14.04 -24.12 -3.23
CA PHE A 70 -12.71 -24.38 -3.75
C PHE A 70 -12.14 -25.44 -2.81
N SER A 71 -12.13 -26.65 -3.28
CA SER A 71 -12.24 -27.89 -2.55
C SER A 71 -11.64 -27.82 -1.15
N GLU A 72 -12.39 -28.25 -0.13
CA GLU A 72 -11.89 -28.53 1.22
C GLU A 72 -10.65 -29.48 1.21
N GLY A 73 -10.23 -29.92 0.02
CA GLY A 73 -9.04 -30.74 -0.20
C GLY A 73 -7.72 -30.00 -0.42
N GLU A 74 -7.73 -28.68 -0.69
CA GLU A 74 -6.50 -27.89 -0.69
C GLU A 74 -6.21 -27.38 0.74
N LYS A 75 -5.96 -28.28 1.66
CA LYS A 75 -5.25 -27.90 2.89
C LYS A 75 -3.89 -27.38 2.42
N SER A 76 -3.61 -26.11 2.64
CA SER A 76 -2.27 -25.56 2.49
C SER A 76 -1.27 -26.52 3.09
N LEU A 77 -0.22 -26.87 2.37
CA LEU A 77 0.89 -27.64 2.91
C LEU A 77 1.46 -27.01 4.20
N LEU A 78 1.21 -25.72 4.42
CA LEU A 78 1.65 -24.96 5.59
C LEU A 78 0.51 -24.57 6.54
N ALA A 79 -0.76 -24.75 6.19
CA ALA A 79 -1.90 -24.35 7.02
C ALA A 79 -2.03 -25.15 8.33
N GLY A 80 -1.27 -26.23 8.49
CA GLY A 80 -1.22 -27.02 9.72
C GLY A 80 -0.10 -26.64 10.69
N ILE A 81 0.77 -25.70 10.33
CA ILE A 81 2.04 -25.48 11.04
C ILE A 81 2.14 -24.06 11.65
N LYS A 82 1.03 -23.38 11.93
CA LYS A 82 1.15 -22.21 12.83
C LYS A 82 1.35 -22.73 14.24
N PRO A 83 2.56 -22.63 14.80
CA PRO A 83 2.75 -23.05 16.17
C PRO A 83 1.87 -22.21 17.07
N LYS A 84 0.84 -22.84 17.59
CA LYS A 84 -0.08 -22.24 18.55
C LYS A 84 0.14 -22.92 19.88
N TRP A 85 0.63 -22.15 20.85
CA TRP A 85 0.72 -22.56 22.24
C TRP A 85 -0.49 -22.01 22.98
N ALA A 86 -1.40 -22.87 23.41
CA ALA A 86 -2.59 -22.49 24.16
C ALA A 86 -2.48 -23.03 25.60
N ILE A 87 -2.78 -22.16 26.56
CA ILE A 87 -2.99 -22.54 27.95
C ILE A 87 -4.45 -22.97 28.10
N ASP A 88 -5.37 -22.20 27.52
CA ASP A 88 -6.80 -22.45 27.44
C ASP A 88 -7.37 -21.75 26.19
N ASP A 89 -8.69 -21.82 25.97
CA ASP A 89 -9.35 -21.21 24.81
C ASP A 89 -9.21 -19.67 24.78
N THR A 90 -8.96 -19.05 25.92
CA THR A 90 -8.83 -17.59 26.06
C THR A 90 -7.39 -17.10 26.11
N LYS A 91 -6.41 -18.00 26.29
CA LYS A 91 -4.99 -17.67 26.45
C LYS A 91 -4.14 -18.49 25.50
N TRP A 92 -3.60 -17.83 24.50
CA TRP A 92 -2.77 -18.49 23.50
C TRP A 92 -1.76 -17.52 22.89
N VAL A 93 -0.72 -18.06 22.29
CA VAL A 93 0.28 -17.34 21.48
C VAL A 93 0.49 -18.11 20.19
N THR A 94 0.64 -17.39 19.10
CA THR A 94 1.06 -17.93 17.79
C THR A 94 2.31 -17.21 17.32
N ALA A 95 3.16 -17.93 16.58
CA ALA A 95 4.29 -17.33 15.89
C ALA A 95 4.21 -17.65 14.39
N GLY A 96 4.84 -16.83 13.59
CA GLY A 96 4.91 -16.99 12.15
C GLY A 96 6.11 -16.26 11.58
N ILE A 97 6.42 -16.54 10.32
CA ILE A 97 7.48 -15.89 9.56
C ILE A 97 6.96 -15.46 8.19
N GLY A 98 7.55 -14.41 7.64
CA GLY A 98 7.30 -13.96 6.29
C GLY A 98 8.61 -13.61 5.60
N PHE A 99 8.76 -14.04 4.35
CA PHE A 99 9.92 -13.76 3.55
C PHE A 99 9.51 -13.39 2.11
N ARG A 100 10.12 -12.33 1.57
CA ARG A 100 9.98 -11.92 0.18
C ARG A 100 11.34 -11.59 -0.39
N GLY A 101 11.62 -12.10 -1.58
CA GLY A 101 12.86 -11.84 -2.28
C GLY A 101 12.63 -11.73 -3.79
N SER A 102 13.56 -11.06 -4.47
CA SER A 102 13.48 -10.88 -5.92
C SER A 102 14.85 -10.86 -6.58
N GLY A 103 14.90 -11.38 -7.81
CA GLY A 103 15.92 -11.05 -8.80
C GLY A 103 15.42 -9.89 -9.65
N ARG A 104 16.22 -8.83 -9.80
CA ARG A 104 15.88 -7.62 -10.55
C ARG A 104 16.93 -7.34 -11.60
N TRP A 105 16.48 -7.01 -12.81
CA TRP A 105 17.30 -6.50 -13.91
C TRP A 105 16.69 -5.17 -14.33
N MET A 106 17.43 -4.09 -14.13
CA MET A 106 16.97 -2.72 -14.38
C MET A 106 17.89 -2.05 -15.42
N GLU A 107 17.27 -1.37 -16.37
CA GLU A 107 17.97 -0.57 -17.37
C GLU A 107 18.83 0.50 -16.71
N ASN A 108 20.10 0.55 -17.09
CA ASN A 108 21.05 1.59 -16.73
C ASN A 108 21.39 2.38 -17.99
N LYS A 109 20.64 3.45 -18.26
CA LYS A 109 20.81 4.30 -19.48
C LYS A 109 22.18 4.94 -19.57
N ALA A 110 22.81 5.23 -18.43
CA ALA A 110 24.14 5.85 -18.42
C ALA A 110 25.24 4.89 -18.85
N ALA A 111 25.04 3.58 -18.67
CA ALA A 111 25.99 2.53 -19.01
C ALA A 111 25.54 1.69 -20.22
N ASP A 112 24.39 2.01 -20.83
CA ASP A 112 23.78 1.30 -21.94
C ASP A 112 23.71 -0.22 -21.72
N ARG A 113 23.25 -0.63 -20.53
CA ARG A 113 23.11 -2.04 -20.13
C ARG A 113 22.03 -2.24 -19.09
N PHE A 114 21.71 -3.50 -18.82
CA PHE A 114 20.91 -3.87 -17.65
C PHE A 114 21.82 -4.24 -16.48
N ASP A 115 21.57 -3.64 -15.34
CA ASP A 115 22.20 -4.00 -14.06
C ASP A 115 21.27 -4.95 -13.30
N GLY A 116 21.80 -6.09 -12.88
CA GLY A 116 21.03 -7.14 -12.19
C GLY A 116 21.48 -7.37 -10.76
N GLY A 117 20.61 -7.97 -9.97
CA GLY A 117 20.94 -8.36 -8.60
C GLY A 117 19.80 -9.08 -7.89
N PHE A 118 20.15 -9.79 -6.81
CA PHE A 118 19.18 -10.42 -5.92
C PHE A 118 18.97 -9.56 -4.69
N LEU A 119 17.71 -9.47 -4.27
CA LEU A 119 17.26 -8.62 -3.18
C LEU A 119 16.47 -9.44 -2.16
N ILE A 120 16.67 -9.15 -0.90
CA ILE A 120 15.74 -9.50 0.17
C ILE A 120 14.80 -8.31 0.33
N ASP A 121 13.56 -8.45 -0.14
CA ASP A 121 12.59 -7.35 -0.12
C ASP A 121 12.00 -7.17 1.28
N ASN A 122 11.65 -8.28 1.94
CA ASN A 122 11.12 -8.30 3.32
C ASN A 122 11.52 -9.59 4.03
N ALA A 123 11.74 -9.48 5.34
CA ALA A 123 11.87 -10.63 6.22
C ALA A 123 11.24 -10.27 7.58
N ARG A 124 10.24 -11.04 8.00
CA ARG A 124 9.39 -10.75 9.17
C ARG A 124 9.30 -11.93 10.11
N VAL A 125 9.16 -11.63 11.38
CA VAL A 125 8.67 -12.55 12.41
C VAL A 125 7.39 -11.96 12.98
N TYR A 126 6.37 -12.79 13.11
CA TYR A 126 5.06 -12.45 13.64
C TYR A 126 4.85 -13.15 14.97
N VAL A 127 4.38 -12.44 15.97
CA VAL A 127 3.91 -13.00 17.25
C VAL A 127 2.56 -12.38 17.55
N ASN A 128 1.54 -13.21 17.66
CA ASN A 128 0.20 -12.79 18.04
C ASN A 128 -0.24 -13.57 19.26
N GLY A 129 -0.97 -12.94 20.15
CA GLY A 129 -1.47 -13.62 21.31
C GLY A 129 -2.74 -13.02 21.89
N GLN A 130 -3.38 -13.83 22.71
CA GLN A 130 -4.54 -13.46 23.51
C GLN A 130 -4.26 -13.84 24.96
N VAL A 131 -4.46 -12.89 25.86
CA VAL A 131 -4.28 -13.08 27.32
C VAL A 131 -5.60 -13.08 28.06
N HIS A 132 -6.65 -12.59 27.42
CA HIS A 132 -8.03 -12.58 27.90
C HIS A 132 -8.96 -12.52 26.70
N GLN A 133 -10.22 -12.95 26.82
CA GLN A 133 -11.19 -12.92 25.72
C GLN A 133 -11.30 -11.57 24.99
N TYR A 134 -11.04 -10.45 25.68
CA TYR A 134 -11.06 -9.10 25.14
C TYR A 134 -9.68 -8.48 24.93
N VAL A 135 -8.61 -9.11 25.43
CA VAL A 135 -7.27 -8.52 25.43
C VAL A 135 -6.33 -9.37 24.60
N LYS A 136 -5.85 -8.79 23.51
CA LYS A 136 -4.92 -9.42 22.58
C LYS A 136 -3.70 -8.53 22.37
N PHE A 137 -2.66 -9.10 21.81
CA PHE A 137 -1.47 -8.35 21.40
C PHE A 137 -0.93 -8.85 20.07
N GLU A 138 -0.19 -7.99 19.39
CA GLU A 138 0.54 -8.29 18.18
C GLU A 138 1.92 -7.65 18.25
N LEU A 139 2.95 -8.43 17.92
CA LEU A 139 4.32 -7.98 17.81
C LEU A 139 4.92 -8.52 16.51
N ASN A 140 5.23 -7.64 15.59
CA ASN A 140 5.86 -7.99 14.32
C ASN A 140 7.19 -7.28 14.17
N THR A 141 8.16 -7.96 13.56
CA THR A 141 9.42 -7.35 13.17
C THR A 141 9.51 -7.20 11.65
N GLU A 142 10.41 -6.34 11.19
CA GLU A 142 10.76 -6.22 9.77
C GLU A 142 12.26 -6.06 9.62
N CYS A 143 12.80 -6.66 8.58
CA CYS A 143 14.15 -6.37 8.16
C CYS A 143 14.19 -5.05 7.38
N PHE A 144 14.72 -4.00 8.02
CA PHE A 144 14.97 -2.73 7.36
C PHE A 144 16.35 -2.73 6.73
N PHE A 145 16.44 -2.18 5.52
CA PHE A 145 17.68 -2.10 4.73
C PHE A 145 18.28 -3.44 4.30
N CYS A 146 17.51 -4.52 4.30
CA CYS A 146 17.98 -5.84 3.83
C CYS A 146 18.44 -5.82 2.37
N ASN A 147 17.93 -4.90 1.57
CA ASN A 147 18.27 -4.70 0.17
C ASN A 147 19.12 -3.44 -0.07
N ASN A 148 19.86 -2.96 0.93
CA ASN A 148 20.75 -1.82 0.74
C ASN A 148 21.98 -2.25 -0.07
N THR A 149 21.89 -2.06 -1.38
CA THR A 149 22.90 -2.46 -2.38
C THR A 149 23.86 -1.32 -2.73
N GLN A 150 24.05 -0.32 -1.87
CA GLN A 150 25.04 0.73 -2.10
C GLN A 150 26.44 0.10 -2.17
N PRO A 151 27.17 0.21 -3.30
CA PRO A 151 28.56 -0.26 -3.39
C PRO A 151 29.41 0.44 -2.33
N GLY A 152 30.12 -0.35 -1.51
CA GLY A 152 30.98 0.17 -0.44
C GLY A 152 30.30 0.48 0.88
N ALA A 153 28.97 0.42 0.97
CA ALA A 153 28.27 0.45 2.25
C ALA A 153 28.27 -0.96 2.84
N ASN A 154 28.75 -1.07 4.06
CA ASN A 154 28.55 -2.31 4.84
C ASN A 154 27.05 -2.39 5.15
N PRO A 155 26.25 -3.29 4.53
CA PRO A 155 24.82 -3.29 4.72
C PRO A 155 24.54 -3.72 6.16
N LYS A 156 24.29 -2.76 7.04
CA LYS A 156 23.78 -3.06 8.36
C LYS A 156 22.33 -3.48 8.20
N MET A 157 22.10 -4.75 7.92
CA MET A 157 20.77 -5.34 8.08
C MET A 157 20.35 -5.14 9.52
N SER A 158 19.21 -4.50 9.72
CA SER A 158 18.64 -4.30 11.05
C SER A 158 17.24 -4.85 11.11
N TYR A 159 16.98 -5.67 12.11
CA TYR A 159 15.63 -6.08 12.47
C TYR A 159 15.07 -5.08 13.49
N ASN A 160 13.95 -4.48 13.17
CA ASN A 160 13.27 -3.53 14.03
C ASN A 160 11.82 -3.94 14.25
N ILE A 161 11.22 -3.43 15.32
CA ILE A 161 9.80 -3.60 15.57
C ILE A 161 9.01 -2.86 14.50
N LEU A 162 8.19 -3.59 13.76
CA LEU A 162 7.26 -3.04 12.78
C LEU A 162 5.92 -2.72 13.44
N ASP A 163 5.34 -3.68 14.14
CA ASP A 163 4.09 -3.54 14.89
C ASP A 163 4.30 -3.94 16.34
N ALA A 164 3.71 -3.18 17.27
CA ALA A 164 3.64 -3.49 18.69
C ALA A 164 2.31 -2.96 19.21
N ILE A 165 1.28 -3.82 19.23
CA ILE A 165 -0.11 -3.43 19.40
C ILE A 165 -0.71 -4.14 20.60
N GLY A 166 -1.25 -3.36 21.55
CA GLY A 166 -2.22 -3.83 22.51
C GLY A 166 -3.63 -3.67 21.94
N LYS A 167 -4.45 -4.72 22.01
CA LYS A 167 -5.77 -4.78 21.39
C LYS A 167 -6.83 -5.03 22.43
N LEU A 168 -7.80 -4.13 22.54
CA LEU A 168 -9.03 -4.31 23.30
C LEU A 168 -10.16 -4.54 22.30
N GLU A 169 -10.61 -5.78 22.15
CA GLU A 169 -11.63 -6.18 21.19
C GLU A 169 -12.87 -6.70 21.91
N PHE A 170 -13.93 -5.89 21.92
CA PHE A 170 -15.14 -6.17 22.67
C PHE A 170 -16.22 -6.84 21.82
N ASN A 171 -16.45 -6.29 20.63
CA ASN A 171 -17.49 -6.77 19.73
C ASN A 171 -17.27 -6.22 18.31
N ARG A 172 -18.19 -6.51 17.38
CA ARG A 172 -18.08 -6.00 16.00
C ARG A 172 -18.20 -4.48 15.89
N TYR A 173 -18.79 -3.80 16.89
CA TYR A 173 -19.05 -2.36 16.82
C TYR A 173 -17.97 -1.50 17.48
N PHE A 174 -17.29 -2.03 18.49
CA PHE A 174 -16.42 -1.22 19.32
C PHE A 174 -15.15 -1.96 19.71
N ASN A 175 -14.03 -1.46 19.23
CA ASN A 175 -12.71 -2.00 19.53
C ASN A 175 -11.69 -0.86 19.57
N ILE A 176 -10.66 -1.03 20.39
CA ILE A 176 -9.57 -0.06 20.55
C ILE A 176 -8.25 -0.80 20.43
N TRP A 177 -7.41 -0.32 19.56
CA TRP A 177 -6.00 -0.75 19.46
C TRP A 177 -5.09 0.41 19.84
N GLY A 178 -4.02 0.12 20.58
CA GLY A 178 -3.03 1.11 21.00
C GLY A 178 -1.61 0.59 20.84
N GLY A 179 -0.69 1.46 20.42
CA GLY A 179 0.71 1.13 20.19
C GLY A 179 1.18 1.53 18.79
N ARG A 180 2.08 0.77 18.21
CA ARG A 180 2.55 0.96 16.83
C ARG A 180 1.77 0.07 15.90
N MET A 181 1.02 0.67 14.98
CA MET A 181 0.09 -0.02 14.10
C MET A 181 -0.11 0.71 12.77
N LEU A 182 -0.78 0.05 11.82
CA LEU A 182 -1.21 0.69 10.59
C LEU A 182 -2.22 1.82 10.87
N VAL A 183 -1.94 2.97 10.29
CA VAL A 183 -2.84 4.13 10.32
C VAL A 183 -3.99 3.91 9.32
N PRO A 184 -5.27 4.13 9.70
CA PRO A 184 -6.41 3.87 8.83
C PRO A 184 -6.51 4.92 7.70
N THR A 185 -5.77 4.67 6.62
CA THR A 185 -5.74 5.52 5.43
C THR A 185 -6.14 4.72 4.18
N GLU A 186 -5.20 4.34 3.35
CA GLU A 186 -5.41 3.69 2.08
C GLU A 186 -5.31 2.17 2.14
N ARG A 187 -5.96 1.52 1.18
CA ARG A 187 -5.91 0.06 1.01
C ARG A 187 -4.49 -0.47 0.88
N GLY A 188 -3.66 0.20 0.08
CA GLY A 188 -2.30 -0.21 -0.19
C GLY A 188 -1.48 -0.37 1.09
N GLU A 189 -1.43 0.65 1.94
CA GLU A 189 -0.72 0.62 3.21
C GLU A 189 -1.34 -0.37 4.19
N LEU A 190 -2.68 -0.39 4.30
CA LEU A 190 -3.39 -1.31 5.20
C LEU A 190 -3.25 -2.78 4.83
N SER A 191 -2.94 -3.10 3.59
CA SER A 191 -2.60 -4.46 3.15
C SER A 191 -1.14 -4.81 3.47
N GLY A 192 -0.27 -3.82 3.57
CA GLY A 192 1.17 -4.05 3.68
C GLY A 192 1.71 -4.85 2.49
N PRO A 193 3.01 -5.13 2.43
CA PRO A 193 3.61 -5.77 1.26
C PRO A 193 3.22 -7.24 1.06
N PHE A 194 2.83 -7.95 2.12
CA PHE A 194 2.51 -9.38 2.05
C PHE A 194 1.10 -9.69 1.54
N PHE A 195 0.15 -8.75 1.67
CA PHE A 195 -1.23 -8.94 1.24
C PHE A 195 -1.58 -8.11 -0.01
N GLN A 196 -0.56 -7.71 -0.77
CA GLN A 196 -0.70 -7.07 -2.08
C GLN A 196 -0.81 -8.09 -3.21
N ALA A 197 -1.62 -7.77 -4.20
CA ALA A 197 -1.79 -8.60 -5.40
C ALA A 197 -0.51 -8.64 -6.25
N THR A 198 0.25 -7.55 -6.27
CA THR A 198 1.52 -7.43 -6.99
C THR A 198 2.70 -7.49 -6.02
N HIS A 199 3.86 -7.92 -6.49
CA HIS A 199 5.05 -7.99 -5.64
C HIS A 199 5.55 -6.59 -5.25
N ASP A 200 5.68 -5.67 -6.19
CA ASP A 200 5.95 -4.26 -5.89
C ASP A 200 4.67 -3.58 -5.39
N ALA A 201 4.51 -3.57 -4.08
CA ALA A 201 3.29 -3.21 -3.41
C ALA A 201 2.91 -1.73 -3.58
N PHE A 202 3.83 -0.83 -3.24
CA PHE A 202 3.55 0.61 -3.13
C PHE A 202 4.05 1.34 -4.35
N LYS A 203 3.15 2.06 -5.03
CA LYS A 203 3.45 2.80 -6.27
C LYS A 203 3.03 4.27 -6.23
N THR A 204 2.12 4.63 -5.37
CA THR A 204 1.70 6.01 -5.16
C THR A 204 2.45 6.64 -3.99
N PRO A 205 2.56 7.98 -3.91
CA PRO A 205 3.24 8.65 -2.81
C PRO A 205 2.70 8.25 -1.44
N PHE A 206 3.61 8.11 -0.48
CA PHE A 206 3.30 7.74 0.89
C PHE A 206 2.64 8.87 1.66
N PHE A 207 1.79 8.52 2.61
CA PHE A 207 1.32 9.42 3.65
C PHE A 207 2.44 9.78 4.64
N SER A 208 2.22 10.84 5.42
CA SER A 208 3.21 11.34 6.38
C SER A 208 3.60 10.34 7.46
N GLN A 209 2.70 9.42 7.83
CA GLN A 209 2.98 8.39 8.85
C GLN A 209 4.12 7.45 8.45
N ASP A 210 4.42 7.28 7.19
CA ASP A 210 5.57 6.47 6.77
C ASP A 210 6.92 7.08 7.18
N PHE A 211 6.91 8.31 7.62
CA PHE A 211 8.08 9.07 8.05
C PHE A 211 8.02 9.51 9.52
N SER A 212 7.00 9.06 10.25
CA SER A 212 6.61 9.57 11.57
C SER A 212 7.64 9.39 12.66
N THR A 213 8.48 8.38 12.60
CA THR A 213 9.35 8.02 13.73
C THR A 213 10.61 8.85 13.84
N LYS A 214 11.19 9.27 12.73
CA LYS A 214 12.25 10.30 12.64
C LYS A 214 12.44 10.66 11.18
N PHE A 215 12.06 11.84 10.79
CA PHE A 215 12.43 12.38 9.50
C PHE A 215 13.96 12.34 9.31
N GLY A 216 14.41 11.67 8.25
CA GLY A 216 15.82 11.51 7.93
C GLY A 216 16.55 10.31 8.56
N ASN A 217 15.96 9.57 9.50
CA ASN A 217 16.62 8.47 10.19
C ASN A 217 16.02 7.07 9.92
N GLY A 218 15.22 6.92 8.89
CA GLY A 218 14.72 5.60 8.49
C GLY A 218 14.04 4.83 9.61
N GLY A 219 13.15 5.46 10.33
CA GLY A 219 12.45 4.85 11.45
C GLY A 219 11.40 3.83 11.04
N ALA A 220 10.69 3.29 12.01
CA ALA A 220 9.69 2.27 11.82
C ALA A 220 8.37 2.76 11.18
N GLY A 221 8.26 4.02 10.79
CA GLY A 221 7.15 4.59 10.03
C GLY A 221 7.00 4.07 8.61
N ARG A 222 7.67 2.96 8.26
CA ARG A 222 7.54 2.37 6.93
C ARG A 222 6.27 1.53 6.82
N TYR A 223 5.68 1.55 5.64
CA TYR A 223 4.47 0.78 5.31
C TYR A 223 3.24 1.19 6.14
N GLY A 224 3.06 2.49 6.38
CA GLY A 224 1.85 3.05 6.98
C GLY A 224 1.72 2.91 8.50
N ARG A 225 2.81 2.56 9.22
CA ARG A 225 2.77 2.42 10.68
C ARG A 225 3.07 3.72 11.40
N ASP A 226 2.35 3.94 12.51
CA ASP A 226 2.65 5.02 13.46
C ASP A 226 2.30 4.64 14.90
N ASP A 227 2.84 5.40 15.84
CA ASP A 227 2.58 5.24 17.28
C ASP A 227 1.32 6.04 17.65
N GLY A 228 0.30 5.35 18.16
CA GLY A 228 -0.97 6.01 18.49
C GLY A 228 -2.07 5.07 18.96
N GLY A 229 -3.31 5.47 18.73
CA GLY A 229 -4.48 4.69 19.06
C GLY A 229 -5.55 4.77 17.99
N THR A 230 -6.18 3.65 17.70
CA THR A 230 -7.27 3.50 16.73
C THR A 230 -8.52 2.94 17.41
N PHE A 231 -9.61 3.62 17.22
CA PHE A 231 -10.96 3.11 17.44
C PHE A 231 -11.50 2.56 16.12
N TRP A 232 -12.11 1.36 16.13
CA TRP A 232 -12.67 0.76 14.93
C TRP A 232 -13.85 -0.16 15.21
N GLY A 233 -14.65 -0.38 14.16
CA GLY A 233 -15.78 -1.27 14.21
C GLY A 233 -16.45 -1.43 12.84
N SER A 234 -17.55 -2.18 12.84
CA SER A 234 -18.40 -2.34 11.66
C SER A 234 -19.87 -2.42 12.05
N ILE A 235 -20.73 -1.91 11.17
CA ILE A 235 -22.20 -1.97 11.31
C ILE A 235 -22.83 -2.49 10.02
N GLU A 236 -23.98 -3.12 10.16
CA GLU A 236 -24.91 -3.37 9.05
C GLU A 236 -26.04 -2.35 9.15
N PRO A 237 -26.11 -1.36 8.23
CA PRO A 237 -27.03 -0.21 8.39
C PRO A 237 -28.50 -0.57 8.42
N GLY A 238 -28.90 -1.76 7.98
CA GLY A 238 -30.30 -2.26 7.99
C GLY A 238 -31.19 -1.72 6.86
N PHE A 239 -30.98 -0.48 6.44
CA PHE A 239 -31.73 0.16 5.34
C PHE A 239 -31.06 -0.02 3.97
N ILE A 240 -29.80 -0.41 3.92
CA ILE A 240 -29.05 -0.79 2.71
C ILE A 240 -28.33 -2.10 2.98
N LYS A 241 -28.38 -3.05 2.03
CA LYS A 241 -27.62 -4.29 2.12
C LYS A 241 -26.12 -4.00 2.05
N GLY A 242 -25.36 -4.47 3.01
CA GLY A 242 -23.92 -4.33 3.05
C GLY A 242 -23.41 -4.08 4.46
N THR A 243 -22.11 -3.86 4.56
CA THR A 243 -21.42 -3.62 5.83
C THR A 243 -20.60 -2.34 5.74
N LEU A 244 -20.81 -1.43 6.66
CA LEU A 244 -20.01 -0.23 6.85
C LEU A 244 -18.94 -0.51 7.91
N GLY A 245 -17.67 -0.54 7.49
CA GLY A 245 -16.52 -0.53 8.38
C GLY A 245 -16.05 0.90 8.64
N TYR A 246 -15.54 1.17 9.82
CA TYR A 246 -14.97 2.46 10.18
C TYR A 246 -13.78 2.29 11.12
N ALA A 247 -12.81 3.19 10.97
CA ALA A 247 -11.67 3.33 11.86
C ALA A 247 -11.27 4.80 11.94
N ALA A 248 -10.93 5.26 13.12
CA ALA A 248 -10.43 6.61 13.35
C ALA A 248 -9.40 6.59 14.49
N GLY A 249 -8.38 7.43 14.40
CA GLY A 249 -7.33 7.43 15.40
C GLY A 249 -6.53 8.71 15.45
N VAL A 250 -5.70 8.76 16.48
CA VAL A 250 -4.75 9.83 16.75
C VAL A 250 -3.36 9.21 16.89
N TYR A 251 -2.39 9.79 16.20
CA TYR A 251 -1.07 9.25 16.07
C TYR A 251 -0.02 10.34 16.27
N ARG A 252 1.22 9.91 16.42
CA ARG A 252 2.36 10.81 16.55
C ARG A 252 2.52 11.70 15.31
N GLY A 253 2.38 11.11 14.12
CA GLY A 253 2.60 11.79 12.85
C GLY A 253 4.07 12.09 12.58
N LEU A 254 4.32 12.94 11.59
CA LEU A 254 5.64 13.48 11.31
C LEU A 254 6.14 14.23 12.55
N THR A 255 7.30 13.85 13.04
CA THR A 255 7.97 14.50 14.19
C THR A 255 9.40 14.82 13.81
N SER A 256 9.84 16.00 14.12
CA SER A 256 11.17 16.51 13.80
C SER A 256 12.00 16.77 15.07
N SER A 257 13.32 16.81 14.91
CA SER A 257 14.20 17.24 15.99
C SER A 257 14.00 18.74 16.30
N PRO A 258 14.27 19.23 17.53
CA PRO A 258 14.16 20.64 17.86
C PRO A 258 14.91 21.54 16.87
N GLY A 259 14.24 22.56 16.36
CA GLY A 259 14.76 23.49 15.37
C GLY A 259 14.99 22.92 13.96
N PHE A 260 14.50 21.73 13.67
CA PHE A 260 14.65 21.05 12.39
C PHE A 260 13.33 20.41 11.94
N GLY A 261 12.85 20.75 10.74
CA GLY A 261 11.59 20.25 10.18
C GLY A 261 10.34 20.94 10.73
N PRO A 262 9.17 20.69 10.13
CA PRO A 262 7.98 21.51 10.36
C PRO A 262 7.29 21.24 11.69
N ASN A 263 7.12 19.98 12.11
CA ASN A 263 6.44 19.63 13.36
C ASN A 263 7.44 19.34 14.47
N GLN A 264 7.34 20.08 15.55
CA GLN A 264 8.23 19.96 16.71
C GLN A 264 7.69 18.97 17.78
N GLY A 265 6.70 18.14 17.40
CA GLY A 265 6.07 17.16 18.29
C GLY A 265 4.85 17.71 19.04
N ASP A 266 4.39 18.90 18.67
CA ASP A 266 3.28 19.62 19.29
C ASP A 266 1.93 19.38 18.60
N ASN A 267 1.92 18.75 17.43
CA ASN A 267 0.70 18.51 16.67
C ASN A 267 0.58 17.02 16.26
N PRO A 268 -0.42 16.30 16.78
CA PRO A 268 -0.64 14.91 16.39
C PRO A 268 -1.22 14.79 14.98
N LEU A 269 -1.06 13.61 14.41
CA LEU A 269 -1.72 13.19 13.19
C LEU A 269 -3.11 12.63 13.53
N TRP A 270 -4.13 13.12 12.85
CA TRP A 270 -5.48 12.57 12.87
C TRP A 270 -5.71 11.78 11.59
N ALA A 271 -6.22 10.58 11.70
CA ALA A 271 -6.53 9.78 10.53
C ALA A 271 -7.83 9.01 10.72
N GLY A 272 -8.52 8.77 9.61
CA GLY A 272 -9.75 8.00 9.62
C GLY A 272 -10.07 7.40 8.25
N ARG A 273 -10.82 6.30 8.27
CA ARG A 273 -11.26 5.57 7.11
C ARG A 273 -12.66 5.03 7.31
N VAL A 274 -13.47 5.11 6.28
CA VAL A 274 -14.75 4.41 6.17
C VAL A 274 -14.71 3.50 4.95
N THR A 275 -15.25 2.28 5.06
CA THR A 275 -15.31 1.31 3.97
C THR A 275 -16.72 0.75 3.88
N TYR A 276 -17.35 0.84 2.74
CA TYR A 276 -18.65 0.22 2.49
C TYR A 276 -18.49 -1.02 1.60
N ASN A 277 -18.84 -2.18 2.15
CA ASN A 277 -18.89 -3.45 1.44
C ASN A 277 -20.30 -3.69 0.97
N PHE A 278 -20.55 -3.55 -0.33
CA PHE A 278 -21.88 -3.74 -0.98
C PHE A 278 -22.29 -5.20 -1.09
N LEU A 279 -21.29 -6.09 -1.19
CA LEU A 279 -21.45 -7.53 -1.28
C LEU A 279 -20.89 -8.21 -0.02
N ASN A 280 -20.10 -9.27 -0.15
CA ASN A 280 -19.48 -9.87 1.02
C ASN A 280 -18.46 -8.92 1.67
N PRO A 281 -18.40 -8.88 3.00
CA PRO A 281 -17.40 -8.08 3.71
C PRO A 281 -16.01 -8.68 3.52
N GLU A 282 -15.02 -7.81 3.52
CA GLU A 282 -13.62 -8.21 3.56
C GLU A 282 -13.28 -8.96 4.86
N LYS A 283 -12.50 -10.04 4.74
CA LYS A 283 -12.13 -10.90 5.88
C LYS A 283 -10.70 -10.61 6.33
N ASN A 284 -10.50 -9.50 7.02
CA ASN A 284 -9.20 -9.12 7.59
C ASN A 284 -9.31 -8.88 9.09
N PRO A 285 -8.20 -8.97 9.84
CA PRO A 285 -8.16 -8.52 11.23
C PRO A 285 -8.44 -7.02 11.33
N GLY A 286 -9.38 -6.65 12.18
CA GLY A 286 -9.70 -5.25 12.45
C GLY A 286 -10.14 -4.48 11.19
N TYR A 287 -9.49 -3.34 10.98
CA TYR A 287 -9.70 -2.46 9.81
C TYR A 287 -8.65 -2.66 8.69
N TYR A 288 -7.82 -3.69 8.79
CA TYR A 288 -6.83 -4.01 7.77
C TYR A 288 -7.49 -4.48 6.47
N THR A 289 -6.74 -4.47 5.39
CA THR A 289 -7.23 -4.79 4.05
C THR A 289 -6.36 -5.85 3.36
N SER A 290 -6.84 -6.36 2.26
CA SER A 290 -6.08 -7.13 1.28
C SER A 290 -6.44 -6.67 -0.13
N SER A 291 -5.56 -6.87 -1.10
CA SER A 291 -5.82 -6.46 -2.48
C SER A 291 -6.48 -7.55 -3.33
N THR A 292 -6.63 -8.76 -2.82
CA THR A 292 -7.40 -9.87 -3.40
C THR A 292 -7.67 -10.91 -2.31
N TYR A 293 -8.71 -11.70 -2.48
CA TYR A 293 -9.02 -12.87 -1.63
C TYR A 293 -8.99 -14.15 -2.44
N PHE A 294 -8.58 -14.09 -3.71
CA PHE A 294 -8.53 -15.21 -4.64
C PHE A 294 -9.88 -15.95 -4.76
N GLY A 295 -10.99 -15.22 -4.59
CA GLY A 295 -12.35 -15.77 -4.58
C GLY A 295 -12.79 -16.45 -3.28
N LYS A 296 -11.89 -16.61 -2.29
CA LYS A 296 -12.19 -17.32 -1.02
C LYS A 296 -13.19 -16.58 -0.12
N ALA A 297 -13.37 -15.29 -0.32
CA ALA A 297 -14.36 -14.47 0.40
C ALA A 297 -15.68 -14.31 -0.38
N GLY A 298 -15.80 -14.92 -1.54
CA GLY A 298 -16.92 -14.73 -2.48
C GLY A 298 -16.77 -13.43 -3.27
N ASP A 299 -17.90 -12.94 -3.80
CA ASP A 299 -17.92 -11.69 -4.55
C ASP A 299 -17.78 -10.51 -3.61
N ILE A 300 -16.86 -9.59 -3.91
CA ILE A 300 -16.60 -8.38 -3.13
C ILE A 300 -16.79 -7.16 -4.01
N LEU A 301 -17.44 -6.14 -3.47
CA LEU A 301 -17.41 -4.78 -3.96
C LEU A 301 -17.29 -3.88 -2.74
N ALA A 302 -16.10 -3.34 -2.52
CA ALA A 302 -15.80 -2.45 -1.42
C ALA A 302 -15.35 -1.08 -1.96
N LEU A 303 -15.99 -0.03 -1.49
CA LEU A 303 -15.57 1.36 -1.70
C LEU A 303 -15.14 1.95 -0.37
N ALA A 304 -14.05 2.67 -0.36
CA ALA A 304 -13.57 3.31 0.83
C ALA A 304 -13.12 4.75 0.59
N PHE A 305 -13.22 5.53 1.66
CA PHE A 305 -12.68 6.87 1.75
C PHE A 305 -11.86 6.99 3.04
N GLY A 306 -10.68 7.58 2.93
CA GLY A 306 -9.80 7.87 4.05
C GLY A 306 -9.31 9.31 4.02
N ALA A 307 -9.00 9.83 5.19
CA ALA A 307 -8.41 11.15 5.36
C ALA A 307 -7.36 11.12 6.47
N SER A 308 -6.34 11.97 6.32
CA SER A 308 -5.26 12.12 7.28
C SER A 308 -4.87 13.59 7.34
N TYR A 309 -4.83 14.18 8.54
CA TYR A 309 -4.51 15.58 8.75
C TYR A 309 -3.48 15.75 9.88
N GLN A 310 -2.49 16.59 9.62
CA GLN A 310 -1.54 17.02 10.64
C GLN A 310 -1.21 18.51 10.48
N LYS A 311 -1.46 19.29 11.52
CA LYS A 311 -0.98 20.65 11.58
C LYS A 311 0.53 20.67 11.62
N HIS A 312 1.16 21.52 10.82
CA HIS A 312 2.62 21.53 10.60
C HIS A 312 3.19 20.19 10.13
N GLY A 313 2.41 19.40 9.39
CA GLY A 313 2.82 18.10 8.86
C GLY A 313 3.67 18.17 7.59
N ALA A 314 4.00 19.36 7.09
CA ALA A 314 4.76 19.59 5.87
C ALA A 314 5.57 20.88 5.92
N GLY A 315 6.56 21.03 5.03
CA GLY A 315 7.40 22.21 4.95
C GLY A 315 8.70 22.10 5.75
N SER A 316 9.27 23.23 6.15
CA SER A 316 10.48 23.33 6.95
C SER A 316 10.19 23.98 8.32
N PHE A 317 11.20 24.03 9.21
CA PHE A 317 11.05 24.73 10.48
C PHE A 317 10.68 26.21 10.30
N ALA A 318 11.30 26.87 9.32
CA ALA A 318 11.06 28.29 9.03
C ALA A 318 9.79 28.54 8.20
N HIS A 319 9.35 27.54 7.41
CA HIS A 319 8.20 27.63 6.50
C HIS A 319 7.30 26.41 6.67
N ARG A 320 6.55 26.39 7.79
CA ARG A 320 5.66 25.29 8.15
C ARG A 320 4.36 25.35 7.35
N SER A 321 3.89 24.18 6.97
CA SER A 321 2.59 23.99 6.31
C SER A 321 1.83 22.84 6.95
N ASP A 322 0.53 22.86 6.85
CA ASP A 322 -0.32 21.76 7.27
C ASP A 322 -0.34 20.68 6.18
N PHE A 323 -0.51 19.44 6.59
CA PHE A 323 -0.71 18.32 5.69
C PHE A 323 -2.15 17.83 5.76
N LEU A 324 -2.80 17.69 4.60
CA LEU A 324 -4.06 16.97 4.44
C LEU A 324 -3.93 15.97 3.30
N GLY A 325 -4.09 14.69 3.62
CA GLY A 325 -4.17 13.61 2.63
C GLY A 325 -5.58 13.06 2.56
N LEU A 326 -6.10 12.94 1.35
CA LEU A 326 -7.38 12.30 1.06
C LEU A 326 -7.14 11.10 0.16
N VAL A 327 -7.89 10.02 0.38
CA VAL A 327 -7.83 8.81 -0.44
C VAL A 327 -9.22 8.26 -0.69
N GLY A 328 -9.45 7.80 -1.91
CA GLY A 328 -10.57 6.95 -2.26
C GLY A 328 -10.04 5.67 -2.87
N ASP A 329 -10.57 4.52 -2.47
CA ASP A 329 -10.16 3.25 -3.05
C ASP A 329 -11.32 2.28 -3.29
N LEU A 330 -11.11 1.35 -4.21
CA LEU A 330 -12.06 0.32 -4.61
C LEU A 330 -11.36 -1.02 -4.64
N LEU A 331 -12.04 -2.04 -4.09
CA LEU A 331 -11.79 -3.45 -4.39
C LEU A 331 -13.06 -4.05 -5.01
N PHE A 332 -12.90 -4.54 -6.22
CA PHE A 332 -13.88 -5.42 -6.85
C PHE A 332 -13.27 -6.80 -7.06
N GLU A 333 -13.90 -7.85 -6.54
CA GLU A 333 -13.54 -9.24 -6.80
C GLU A 333 -14.79 -10.04 -7.15
N LYS A 334 -14.74 -10.75 -8.27
CA LYS A 334 -15.85 -11.54 -8.78
C LYS A 334 -15.41 -12.96 -9.05
N VAL A 335 -16.07 -13.92 -8.40
CA VAL A 335 -15.98 -15.34 -8.73
C VAL A 335 -16.85 -15.58 -9.94
N LEU A 336 -16.22 -15.96 -11.06
CA LEU A 336 -16.94 -16.18 -12.31
C LEU A 336 -17.70 -17.51 -12.29
N PRO A 337 -18.94 -17.56 -12.86
CA PRO A 337 -19.74 -18.78 -12.88
C PRO A 337 -19.05 -19.89 -13.67
N ARG A 338 -19.51 -21.12 -13.50
CA ARG A 338 -18.99 -22.30 -14.21
C ARG A 338 -17.48 -22.53 -14.07
N ASN A 339 -16.93 -22.15 -12.92
CA ASN A 339 -15.50 -22.29 -12.64
C ASN A 339 -14.60 -21.58 -13.66
N LEU A 340 -15.02 -20.41 -14.15
CA LEU A 340 -14.24 -19.61 -15.11
C LEU A 340 -13.14 -18.78 -14.43
N GLY A 341 -12.93 -18.92 -13.12
CA GLY A 341 -11.87 -18.23 -12.39
C GLY A 341 -12.34 -17.02 -11.59
N VAL A 342 -11.40 -16.13 -11.24
CA VAL A 342 -11.67 -14.95 -10.41
C VAL A 342 -11.09 -13.72 -11.06
N THR A 343 -11.90 -12.69 -11.24
CA THR A 343 -11.46 -11.37 -11.68
C THR A 343 -11.35 -10.44 -10.46
N THR A 344 -10.25 -9.72 -10.35
CA THR A 344 -10.02 -8.74 -9.28
C THR A 344 -9.60 -7.41 -9.89
N VAL A 345 -10.17 -6.32 -9.40
CA VAL A 345 -9.76 -4.95 -9.74
C VAL A 345 -9.53 -4.17 -8.44
N ASN A 346 -8.36 -3.56 -8.33
CA ASN A 346 -8.04 -2.57 -7.33
C ASN A 346 -7.86 -1.22 -8.00
N ALA A 347 -8.47 -0.18 -7.45
CA ALA A 347 -8.22 1.20 -7.86
C ALA A 347 -8.04 2.07 -6.62
N GLU A 348 -7.15 3.05 -6.74
CA GLU A 348 -6.85 3.99 -5.67
C GLU A 348 -6.59 5.37 -6.27
N TYR A 349 -7.13 6.40 -5.63
CA TYR A 349 -6.89 7.79 -5.91
C TYR A 349 -6.51 8.51 -4.62
N LYS A 350 -5.43 9.30 -4.67
CA LYS A 350 -4.97 10.15 -3.57
C LYS A 350 -4.90 11.61 -4.01
N GLN A 351 -5.22 12.49 -3.09
CA GLN A 351 -5.00 13.92 -3.21
C GLN A 351 -4.32 14.42 -1.94
N PHE A 352 -3.10 14.94 -2.09
CA PHE A 352 -2.37 15.54 -0.98
C PHE A 352 -2.33 17.05 -1.12
N TYR A 353 -2.56 17.72 -0.01
CA TYR A 353 -2.46 19.17 0.16
C TYR A 353 -1.41 19.45 1.23
N ALA A 354 -0.22 19.76 0.78
CA ALA A 354 0.88 20.12 1.66
C ALA A 354 1.20 21.62 1.61
N ASN A 355 0.74 22.31 0.54
CA ASN A 355 0.82 23.76 0.37
C ASN A 355 2.21 24.33 0.66
N PHE A 356 3.24 23.70 0.10
CA PHE A 356 4.61 24.12 0.30
C PHE A 356 4.85 25.56 -0.14
N SER A 357 5.39 26.38 0.77
CA SER A 357 5.97 27.65 0.36
C SER A 357 7.16 27.43 -0.57
N PRO A 358 7.29 28.17 -1.68
CA PRO A 358 8.48 28.08 -2.54
C PRO A 358 9.80 28.24 -1.75
N ALA A 359 9.83 29.06 -0.71
CA ALA A 359 10.97 29.24 0.16
C ALA A 359 11.29 27.99 1.01
N ALA A 360 10.31 27.11 1.28
CA ALA A 360 10.54 25.90 2.05
C ALA A 360 11.50 24.94 1.34
N PHE A 361 11.42 24.83 0.02
CA PHE A 361 12.29 23.95 -0.77
C PHE A 361 13.77 24.31 -0.69
N SER A 362 14.10 25.55 -0.34
CA SER A 362 15.49 26.01 -0.17
C SER A 362 16.07 25.61 1.19
N ASN A 363 15.25 25.12 2.13
CA ASN A 363 15.71 24.73 3.45
C ASN A 363 16.11 23.25 3.49
N PRO A 364 17.27 22.92 4.08
CA PRO A 364 17.76 21.54 4.15
C PRO A 364 16.93 20.63 5.07
N ASP A 365 16.05 21.22 5.87
CA ASP A 365 15.14 20.55 6.80
C ASP A 365 13.70 20.45 6.27
N CYS A 366 13.51 20.73 4.99
CA CYS A 366 12.17 20.64 4.42
C CYS A 366 11.68 19.19 4.34
N PHE A 367 10.52 18.96 4.90
CA PHE A 367 9.71 17.79 4.61
C PHE A 367 8.78 18.14 3.45
N CYS A 368 9.37 18.27 2.27
CA CYS A 368 8.72 18.66 1.02
C CYS A 368 8.62 17.45 0.08
N MET A 369 7.91 16.40 0.52
CA MET A 369 7.90 15.12 -0.17
C MET A 369 7.00 15.13 -1.41
N PHE A 370 5.71 15.31 -1.20
CA PHE A 370 4.72 15.27 -2.27
C PHE A 370 3.55 16.20 -1.96
N ASP A 371 3.11 16.92 -2.97
CA ASP A 371 1.90 17.73 -2.99
C ASP A 371 1.29 17.58 -4.39
N GLY A 372 0.04 17.12 -4.49
CA GLY A 372 -0.58 16.83 -5.78
C GLY A 372 -1.53 15.63 -5.77
N LYS A 373 -1.68 15.00 -6.92
CA LYS A 373 -2.60 13.90 -7.16
C LYS A 373 -1.86 12.64 -7.58
N SER A 374 -2.40 11.48 -7.22
CA SER A 374 -1.91 10.20 -7.74
C SER A 374 -3.04 9.19 -7.83
N TRP A 375 -2.90 8.25 -8.74
CA TRP A 375 -3.82 7.13 -8.85
C TRP A 375 -3.14 5.90 -9.41
N THR A 376 -3.67 4.74 -9.03
CA THR A 376 -3.22 3.44 -9.55
C THR A 376 -4.43 2.54 -9.76
N VAL A 377 -4.37 1.75 -10.82
CA VAL A 377 -5.38 0.72 -11.11
C VAL A 377 -4.66 -0.58 -11.44
N THR A 378 -5.11 -1.67 -10.82
CA THR A 378 -4.59 -3.02 -11.05
C THR A 378 -5.73 -3.95 -11.39
N GLY A 379 -5.63 -4.65 -12.50
CA GLY A 379 -6.56 -5.72 -12.90
C GLY A 379 -5.85 -7.07 -12.88
N LEU A 380 -6.51 -8.09 -12.30
CA LEU A 380 -5.97 -9.45 -12.20
C LEU A 380 -7.03 -10.48 -12.60
N TYR A 381 -6.58 -11.60 -13.14
CA TYR A 381 -7.44 -12.74 -13.44
C TYR A 381 -6.81 -14.06 -12.98
N LEU A 382 -7.39 -14.67 -11.95
CA LEU A 382 -6.95 -15.98 -11.47
C LEU A 382 -7.55 -17.08 -12.36
N ILE A 383 -6.69 -17.75 -13.12
CA ILE A 383 -7.08 -18.87 -13.99
C ILE A 383 -7.47 -20.06 -13.11
N PRO A 384 -8.64 -20.68 -13.34
CA PRO A 384 -9.14 -21.76 -12.49
C PRO A 384 -8.35 -23.06 -12.62
N ALA A 385 -7.74 -23.29 -13.80
CA ALA A 385 -6.95 -24.49 -14.05
C ALA A 385 -5.72 -24.54 -13.17
N LYS A 386 -5.54 -25.64 -12.45
CA LYS A 386 -4.34 -25.91 -11.67
C LYS A 386 -3.26 -26.44 -12.60
N VAL A 387 -2.05 -25.87 -12.53
CA VAL A 387 -0.87 -26.33 -13.28
C VAL A 387 0.20 -26.67 -12.25
N GLY A 388 0.54 -27.94 -12.13
CA GLY A 388 1.42 -28.40 -11.06
C GLY A 388 0.79 -28.17 -9.68
N VAL A 389 1.48 -27.41 -8.82
CA VAL A 389 1.03 -27.13 -7.44
C VAL A 389 0.24 -25.82 -7.29
N GLY A 390 0.11 -25.02 -8.36
CA GLY A 390 -0.49 -23.68 -8.27
C GLY A 390 -1.38 -23.33 -9.46
N ARG A 391 -1.82 -22.06 -9.48
CA ARG A 391 -2.62 -21.43 -10.54
C ARG A 391 -1.96 -20.16 -11.04
N PHE A 392 -2.10 -19.86 -12.32
CA PHE A 392 -1.62 -18.63 -12.90
C PHE A 392 -2.62 -17.50 -12.71
N GLN A 393 -2.09 -16.30 -12.43
CA GLN A 393 -2.85 -15.06 -12.29
C GLN A 393 -2.14 -13.95 -13.07
N PRO A 394 -2.38 -13.80 -14.39
CA PRO A 394 -1.93 -12.63 -15.13
C PRO A 394 -2.54 -11.35 -14.56
N TYR A 395 -1.78 -10.25 -14.65
CA TYR A 395 -2.21 -8.95 -14.21
C TYR A 395 -1.59 -7.81 -14.99
N GLY A 396 -2.24 -6.66 -14.93
CA GLY A 396 -1.71 -5.38 -15.38
C GLY A 396 -1.98 -4.28 -14.38
N ARG A 397 -1.04 -3.34 -14.25
CA ARG A 397 -1.16 -2.16 -13.40
C ARG A 397 -0.72 -0.91 -14.14
N PHE A 398 -1.44 0.17 -13.94
CA PHE A 398 -1.04 1.50 -14.34
C PHE A 398 -1.03 2.42 -13.12
N THR A 399 -0.01 3.28 -13.03
CA THR A 399 0.15 4.27 -11.97
C THR A 399 0.48 5.62 -12.60
N SER A 400 -0.18 6.68 -12.15
CA SER A 400 0.11 8.06 -12.53
C SER A 400 0.20 8.93 -11.27
N VAL A 401 1.25 9.72 -11.19
CA VAL A 401 1.50 10.67 -10.12
C VAL A 401 1.69 12.05 -10.74
N GLN A 402 0.89 13.01 -10.29
CA GLN A 402 0.80 14.38 -10.81
C GLN A 402 1.14 15.37 -9.69
N PRO A 403 2.44 15.65 -9.48
CA PRO A 403 2.88 16.61 -8.47
C PRO A 403 2.56 18.04 -8.90
N ASN A 404 2.32 18.91 -7.91
CA ASN A 404 2.09 20.34 -8.17
C ASN A 404 3.37 21.10 -8.57
N HIS A 405 4.55 20.57 -8.22
CA HIS A 405 5.81 21.31 -8.30
C HIS A 405 6.85 20.67 -9.22
N SER A 406 6.60 19.50 -9.79
CA SER A 406 7.54 18.79 -10.67
C SER A 406 6.81 18.09 -11.81
N SER A 407 7.54 17.40 -12.69
CA SER A 407 6.94 16.70 -13.82
C SER A 407 6.10 15.47 -13.38
N ASN A 408 5.09 15.14 -14.17
CA ASN A 408 4.30 13.93 -13.95
C ASN A 408 5.17 12.67 -14.03
N ARG A 409 4.79 11.64 -13.28
CA ARG A 409 5.39 10.31 -13.27
C ARG A 409 4.36 9.28 -13.68
N GLU A 410 4.74 8.39 -14.57
CA GLU A 410 3.85 7.32 -15.01
C GLU A 410 4.62 6.00 -15.06
N GLU A 411 3.94 4.93 -14.67
CA GLU A 411 4.47 3.58 -14.72
C GLU A 411 3.39 2.61 -15.19
N ILE A 412 3.77 1.71 -16.08
CA ILE A 412 3.01 0.51 -16.43
C ILE A 412 3.74 -0.72 -15.92
N GLU A 413 2.97 -1.69 -15.41
CA GLU A 413 3.48 -2.98 -14.99
C GLU A 413 2.58 -4.08 -15.55
N GLY A 414 3.18 -5.10 -16.11
CA GLY A 414 2.48 -6.31 -16.55
C GLY A 414 3.21 -7.54 -16.07
N GLY A 415 2.47 -8.54 -15.62
CA GLY A 415 3.09 -9.73 -15.07
C GLY A 415 2.15 -10.90 -14.86
N VAL A 416 2.72 -11.97 -14.32
CA VAL A 416 2.00 -13.19 -13.97
C VAL A 416 2.44 -13.63 -12.58
N ASN A 417 1.45 -13.81 -11.69
CA ASN A 417 1.65 -14.51 -10.43
C ASN A 417 1.37 -16.01 -10.65
N TYR A 418 2.19 -16.86 -10.09
CA TYR A 418 1.93 -18.27 -9.90
C TYR A 418 1.57 -18.50 -8.44
N ILE A 419 0.27 -18.64 -8.18
CA ILE A 419 -0.32 -18.73 -6.85
C ILE A 419 -0.33 -20.19 -6.41
N ILE A 420 0.50 -20.53 -5.44
CA ILE A 420 0.60 -21.87 -4.84
C ILE A 420 -0.36 -21.98 -3.66
N ASP A 421 -0.31 -21.02 -2.74
CA ASP A 421 -1.19 -20.96 -1.57
C ASP A 421 -1.51 -19.48 -1.23
N GLY A 422 -2.32 -18.82 -2.05
CA GLY A 422 -2.72 -17.45 -1.83
C GLY A 422 -1.53 -16.51 -1.60
N PHE A 423 -1.54 -15.81 -0.47
CA PHE A 423 -0.42 -14.98 -0.04
C PHE A 423 0.68 -15.75 0.69
N ASN A 424 0.46 -17.00 1.08
CA ASN A 424 1.43 -17.78 1.84
C ASN A 424 2.58 -18.26 0.95
N ALA A 425 2.29 -18.62 -0.30
CA ALA A 425 3.31 -19.06 -1.24
C ALA A 425 2.95 -18.63 -2.66
N ARG A 426 3.79 -17.77 -3.25
CA ARG A 426 3.65 -17.34 -4.66
C ARG A 426 5.00 -17.01 -5.28
N ILE A 427 5.06 -17.17 -6.61
CA ILE A 427 6.13 -16.70 -7.47
C ILE A 427 5.53 -15.67 -8.42
N SER A 428 6.25 -14.59 -8.72
CA SER A 428 5.78 -13.56 -9.66
C SER A 428 6.87 -13.19 -10.64
N ALA A 429 6.54 -13.17 -11.92
CA ALA A 429 7.40 -12.65 -12.97
C ALA A 429 6.72 -11.44 -13.62
N TYR A 430 7.43 -10.32 -13.74
CA TYR A 430 6.82 -9.08 -14.24
C TYR A 430 7.83 -8.12 -14.84
N TYR A 431 7.30 -7.28 -15.70
CA TYR A 431 7.98 -6.19 -16.37
C TYR A 431 7.34 -4.86 -15.95
N GLN A 432 8.19 -3.86 -15.74
CA GLN A 432 7.80 -2.48 -15.43
C GLN A 432 8.48 -1.54 -16.42
N HIS A 433 7.72 -0.57 -16.90
CA HIS A 433 8.22 0.52 -17.71
C HIS A 433 7.71 1.85 -17.19
N GLY A 434 8.59 2.78 -16.95
CA GLY A 434 8.22 4.12 -16.52
C GLY A 434 9.11 4.67 -15.43
N ASP A 435 8.57 5.63 -14.69
CA ASP A 435 9.26 6.27 -13.59
C ASP A 435 9.02 5.49 -12.29
N LEU A 436 10.05 4.79 -11.84
CA LEU A 436 9.94 3.94 -10.66
C LEU A 436 10.02 4.72 -9.32
N ALA A 437 10.34 6.01 -9.37
CA ALA A 437 10.46 6.86 -8.18
C ALA A 437 9.12 7.51 -7.79
N THR A 438 8.05 6.72 -7.76
CA THR A 438 6.68 7.21 -7.55
C THR A 438 6.27 7.36 -6.08
N LYS A 439 7.15 7.06 -5.12
CA LYS A 439 6.79 6.89 -3.71
C LYS A 439 6.92 8.15 -2.85
N GLY A 440 6.95 9.34 -3.43
CA GLY A 440 7.02 10.61 -2.68
C GLY A 440 8.42 11.17 -2.50
N LEU A 441 9.40 10.61 -3.20
CA LEU A 441 10.75 11.13 -3.29
C LEU A 441 10.95 11.82 -4.66
N ASN A 442 11.83 12.82 -4.72
CA ASN A 442 12.18 13.52 -5.96
C ASN A 442 11.03 14.33 -6.61
N TYR A 443 10.23 14.98 -5.80
CA TYR A 443 9.15 15.85 -6.27
C TYR A 443 9.44 17.36 -6.05
N ALA A 444 10.70 17.73 -5.78
CA ALA A 444 11.12 19.13 -5.68
C ALA A 444 10.94 19.85 -7.03
N PRO A 445 10.79 21.19 -7.02
CA PRO A 445 10.65 21.98 -8.24
C PRO A 445 11.79 21.73 -9.22
N GLY A 446 11.44 21.57 -10.49
CA GLY A 446 12.38 21.34 -11.60
C GLY A 446 12.94 19.91 -11.69
N VAL A 447 12.63 19.01 -10.76
CA VAL A 447 13.02 17.61 -10.86
C VAL A 447 12.16 16.91 -11.91
N THR A 448 12.81 16.20 -12.84
CA THR A 448 12.15 15.36 -13.83
C THR A 448 12.36 13.89 -13.50
N GLY A 449 11.36 13.05 -13.82
CA GLY A 449 11.50 11.60 -13.72
C GLY A 449 12.30 11.01 -14.85
N GLY A 450 12.81 9.80 -14.64
CA GLY A 450 13.46 9.02 -15.67
C GLY A 450 12.71 7.73 -15.94
N LYS A 451 12.26 7.50 -17.17
CA LYS A 451 11.65 6.22 -17.56
C LYS A 451 12.74 5.17 -17.71
N VAL A 452 12.54 4.02 -17.08
CA VAL A 452 13.44 2.86 -17.14
C VAL A 452 12.65 1.59 -17.31
N ASP A 453 13.31 0.57 -17.84
CA ASP A 453 12.79 -0.78 -17.98
C ASP A 453 13.29 -1.66 -16.84
N VAL A 454 12.40 -2.45 -16.26
CA VAL A 454 12.75 -3.39 -15.18
C VAL A 454 12.07 -4.72 -15.39
N PHE A 455 12.85 -5.79 -15.33
CA PHE A 455 12.35 -7.16 -15.23
C PHE A 455 12.59 -7.69 -13.83
N LYS A 456 11.61 -8.36 -13.26
CA LYS A 456 11.73 -9.01 -11.95
C LYS A 456 11.17 -10.42 -11.96
N LEU A 457 11.89 -11.30 -11.25
CA LEU A 457 11.39 -12.60 -10.81
C LEU A 457 11.41 -12.59 -9.28
N SER A 458 10.30 -12.84 -8.66
CA SER A 458 10.17 -12.71 -7.22
C SER A 458 9.41 -13.87 -6.60
N PHE A 459 9.60 -14.06 -5.32
CA PHE A 459 8.88 -15.04 -4.53
C PHE A 459 8.48 -14.48 -3.18
N GLN A 460 7.40 -15.05 -2.64
CA GLN A 460 6.87 -14.74 -1.32
C GLN A 460 6.51 -16.03 -0.61
N LEU A 461 6.95 -16.13 0.65
CA LEU A 461 6.60 -17.20 1.58
C LEU A 461 6.20 -16.60 2.90
N GLN A 462 5.09 -17.07 3.49
CA GLN A 462 4.70 -16.72 4.87
C GLN A 462 3.85 -17.83 5.49
N MET A 463 3.90 -17.93 6.78
CA MET A 463 3.10 -18.86 7.54
C MET A 463 2.67 -18.28 8.89
#